data_3fd1f09ac89c566f2d10a439fae320fd
#
_entry.id   3fd1f09ac89c566f2d10a439fae320fd
#
_cell.length_a   1.000
_cell.length_b   1.000
_cell.length_c   1.000
_cell.angle_alpha   90.00
_cell.angle_beta   90.00
_cell.angle_gamma   90.00
#
_symmetry.space_group_name_H-M   'P 1'
#
loop_
_entity.id
_entity.type
_entity.pdbx_description
1 polymer ?
#
loop_
_entity_poly.entity_id
_entity_poly.type
_entity_poly.pdbx_seq_one_letter_code
_entity_poly.pdbx_strand_id
1 'polypeptide(L)'
;NKIKKVVEEFEGNAVLTSDQHQTGTDRIFEVANNLDLQDEDIVINVQGDEPFIDPVDINNIFNSFLDVENNLSSKLEHILDHEMTTLYSAHETLPTKNNPNEVKIKVDECISLDFSREVEGDTSDWFIHLGIYGYKFKCLKNFVKWQQSKRELEFKLEQLRALDTVSYTHLRAHETQPY
;
A
#
# COMPACT_ATOMS: atom_id res chain seq x y z
N ASN A 1 5.33 -25.39 9.70
CA ASN A 1 4.21 -24.46 9.56
C ASN A 1 3.21 -25.02 8.55
N LYS A 2 1.89 -24.99 8.86
CA LYS A 2 0.84 -25.54 7.98
C LYS A 2 0.74 -24.75 6.66
N ILE A 3 0.80 -23.43 6.74
CA ILE A 3 0.74 -22.54 5.55
C ILE A 3 1.90 -22.85 4.61
N LYS A 4 3.12 -22.94 5.11
CA LYS A 4 4.29 -23.25 4.28
C LYS A 4 4.08 -24.55 3.50
N LYS A 5 3.59 -25.61 4.13
CA LYS A 5 3.32 -26.90 3.45
C LYS A 5 2.32 -26.75 2.31
N VAL A 6 1.22 -26.01 2.55
CA VAL A 6 0.19 -25.80 1.52
C VAL A 6 0.76 -25.01 0.34
N VAL A 7 1.53 -23.94 0.60
CA VAL A 7 2.16 -23.16 -0.46
C VAL A 7 3.12 -24.01 -1.30
N GLU A 8 3.93 -24.85 -0.63
CA GLU A 8 4.87 -25.75 -1.31
C GLU A 8 4.16 -26.86 -2.10
N GLU A 9 2.99 -27.35 -1.66
CA GLU A 9 2.14 -28.29 -2.41
C GLU A 9 1.63 -27.69 -3.73
N PHE A 10 1.48 -26.37 -3.81
CA PHE A 10 1.13 -25.63 -5.03
C PHE A 10 2.36 -25.08 -5.78
N GLU A 11 3.55 -25.61 -5.52
CA GLU A 11 4.81 -25.17 -6.13
C GLU A 11 5.16 -23.70 -5.87
N GLY A 12 4.56 -23.11 -4.83
CA GLY A 12 4.84 -21.73 -4.40
C GLY A 12 6.07 -21.65 -3.49
N ASN A 13 6.69 -20.49 -3.47
CA ASN A 13 7.80 -20.19 -2.55
C ASN A 13 7.28 -19.68 -1.22
N ALA A 14 7.69 -20.29 -0.13
CA ALA A 14 7.31 -19.86 1.22
C ALA A 14 8.54 -19.66 2.11
N VAL A 15 8.70 -18.46 2.63
CA VAL A 15 9.75 -18.07 3.56
C VAL A 15 9.18 -17.90 4.95
N LEU A 16 9.81 -18.49 5.95
CA LEU A 16 9.47 -18.24 7.35
C LEU A 16 10.26 -17.04 7.84
N THR A 17 9.57 -16.05 8.34
CA THR A 17 10.14 -14.85 8.94
C THR A 17 10.14 -14.94 10.46
N SER A 18 10.89 -14.05 11.12
CA SER A 18 10.94 -13.95 12.58
C SER A 18 9.52 -13.80 13.16
N ASP A 19 9.29 -14.40 14.33
CA ASP A 19 8.07 -14.23 15.12
C ASP A 19 8.04 -12.93 15.92
N GLN A 20 9.16 -12.19 15.93
CA GLN A 20 9.29 -10.92 16.64
C GLN A 20 8.73 -9.74 15.83
N HIS A 21 8.47 -9.90 14.53
CA HIS A 21 7.89 -8.84 13.70
C HIS A 21 6.48 -8.49 14.13
N GLN A 22 6.22 -7.20 14.25
CA GLN A 22 4.95 -6.68 14.69
C GLN A 22 3.96 -6.46 13.55
N THR A 23 4.48 -6.23 12.33
CA THR A 23 3.66 -5.92 11.16
C THR A 23 3.95 -6.83 9.97
N GLY A 24 3.03 -6.80 8.99
CA GLY A 24 3.24 -7.48 7.71
C GLY A 24 4.40 -6.90 6.93
N THR A 25 4.56 -5.58 6.97
CA THR A 25 5.62 -4.86 6.25
C THR A 25 7.01 -5.19 6.78
N ASP A 26 7.18 -5.37 8.10
CA ASP A 26 8.44 -5.84 8.68
C ASP A 26 8.83 -7.22 8.13
N ARG A 27 7.85 -8.13 7.95
CA ARG A 27 8.09 -9.48 7.39
C ARG A 27 8.51 -9.42 5.94
N ILE A 28 7.85 -8.57 5.16
CA ILE A 28 8.19 -8.38 3.75
C ILE A 28 9.59 -7.79 3.62
N PHE A 29 9.93 -6.83 4.48
CA PHE A 29 11.26 -6.27 4.51
C PHE A 29 12.33 -7.32 4.84
N GLU A 30 12.10 -8.22 5.82
CA GLU A 30 13.05 -9.32 6.13
C GLU A 30 13.31 -10.17 4.90
N VAL A 31 12.24 -10.54 4.16
CA VAL A 31 12.38 -11.35 2.94
C VAL A 31 13.10 -10.56 1.85
N ALA A 32 12.66 -9.33 1.57
CA ALA A 32 13.22 -8.47 0.53
C ALA A 32 14.70 -8.15 0.77
N ASN A 33 15.09 -7.95 2.03
CA ASN A 33 16.47 -7.68 2.41
C ASN A 33 17.42 -8.88 2.20
N ASN A 34 16.87 -10.09 2.07
CA ASN A 34 17.62 -11.29 1.77
C ASN A 34 17.71 -11.59 0.25
N LEU A 35 17.03 -10.76 -0.55
CA LEU A 35 17.03 -10.85 -2.00
C LEU A 35 17.90 -9.72 -2.55
N ASP A 36 18.98 -9.82 -3.04
CA ASP A 36 19.95 -8.83 -3.54
C ASP A 36 19.33 -7.66 -4.36
N LEU A 37 18.30 -7.01 -3.77
CA LEU A 37 17.51 -5.94 -4.38
C LEU A 37 18.27 -4.62 -4.35
N GLN A 38 18.11 -3.85 -5.43
CA GLN A 38 18.62 -2.49 -5.54
C GLN A 38 17.57 -1.47 -5.03
N ASP A 39 17.99 -0.26 -4.75
CA ASP A 39 17.14 0.79 -4.16
C ASP A 39 15.88 1.12 -4.97
N GLU A 40 15.96 1.01 -6.29
CA GLU A 40 14.86 1.30 -7.21
C GLU A 40 14.01 0.06 -7.55
N ASP A 41 14.37 -1.14 -7.07
CA ASP A 41 13.56 -2.33 -7.27
C ASP A 41 12.20 -2.19 -6.57
N ILE A 42 11.15 -2.71 -7.20
CA ILE A 42 9.78 -2.58 -6.72
C ILE A 42 9.39 -3.83 -5.94
N VAL A 43 8.93 -3.63 -4.71
CA VAL A 43 8.35 -4.66 -3.86
C VAL A 43 6.85 -4.45 -3.77
N ILE A 44 6.07 -5.43 -4.24
CA ILE A 44 4.60 -5.38 -4.18
C ILE A 44 4.13 -6.30 -3.05
N ASN A 45 3.39 -5.73 -2.12
CA ASN A 45 2.78 -6.40 -0.98
C ASN A 45 1.29 -6.65 -1.27
N VAL A 46 0.94 -7.89 -1.55
CA VAL A 46 -0.45 -8.35 -1.58
C VAL A 46 -0.73 -9.01 -0.24
N GLN A 47 -1.65 -8.45 0.53
CA GLN A 47 -1.96 -8.95 1.87
C GLN A 47 -2.78 -10.25 1.79
N GLY A 48 -2.61 -11.10 2.80
CA GLY A 48 -3.24 -12.43 2.82
C GLY A 48 -4.76 -12.42 3.03
N ASP A 49 -5.33 -11.29 3.38
CA ASP A 49 -6.77 -11.03 3.49
C ASP A 49 -7.40 -10.49 2.19
N GLU A 50 -6.59 -10.33 1.14
CA GLU A 50 -7.03 -9.97 -0.22
C GLU A 50 -6.92 -11.16 -1.20
N PRO A 51 -7.62 -12.31 -0.93
CA PRO A 51 -7.43 -13.53 -1.72
C PRO A 51 -8.01 -13.44 -3.14
N PHE A 52 -8.80 -12.42 -3.43
CA PHE A 52 -9.48 -12.23 -4.72
C PHE A 52 -8.95 -11.00 -5.47
N ILE A 53 -7.77 -10.50 -5.10
CA ILE A 53 -7.15 -9.39 -5.85
C ILE A 53 -6.99 -9.75 -7.33
N ASP A 54 -7.41 -8.87 -8.22
CA ASP A 54 -7.22 -9.06 -9.63
C ASP A 54 -5.75 -8.91 -10.01
N PRO A 55 -5.16 -9.83 -10.81
CA PRO A 55 -3.80 -9.65 -11.33
C PRO A 55 -3.59 -8.34 -12.09
N VAL A 56 -4.64 -7.74 -12.66
CA VAL A 56 -4.59 -6.41 -13.29
C VAL A 56 -4.24 -5.34 -12.27
N ASP A 57 -4.77 -5.43 -11.04
CA ASP A 57 -4.48 -4.47 -9.98
C ASP A 57 -3.02 -4.54 -9.52
N ILE A 58 -2.44 -5.75 -9.49
CA ILE A 58 -1.01 -5.93 -9.23
C ILE A 58 -0.18 -5.24 -10.32
N ASN A 59 -0.58 -5.40 -11.59
CA ASN A 59 0.07 -4.72 -12.71
C ASN A 59 -0.11 -3.20 -12.64
N ASN A 60 -1.27 -2.70 -12.20
CA ASN A 60 -1.52 -1.27 -12.02
C ASN A 60 -0.58 -0.67 -10.98
N ILE A 61 -0.35 -1.35 -9.86
CA ILE A 61 0.67 -0.95 -8.87
C ILE A 61 2.06 -0.87 -9.51
N PHE A 62 2.47 -1.89 -10.26
CA PHE A 62 3.76 -1.89 -10.92
C PHE A 62 3.89 -0.74 -11.94
N ASN A 63 2.90 -0.61 -12.82
CA ASN A 63 2.88 0.41 -13.87
C ASN A 63 2.90 1.83 -13.29
N SER A 64 2.33 2.05 -12.09
CA SER A 64 2.34 3.35 -11.45
C SER A 64 3.76 3.91 -11.23
N PHE A 65 4.74 3.04 -11.06
CA PHE A 65 6.14 3.44 -10.94
C PHE A 65 6.82 3.69 -12.30
N LEU A 66 6.30 3.09 -13.38
CA LEU A 66 6.85 3.23 -14.73
C LEU A 66 6.29 4.44 -15.49
N ASP A 67 5.03 4.83 -15.23
CA ASP A 67 4.36 5.95 -15.91
C ASP A 67 5.03 7.30 -15.63
N VAL A 68 5.85 7.34 -14.61
CA VAL A 68 6.69 8.49 -14.25
C VAL A 68 7.69 8.84 -15.36
N GLU A 69 8.19 7.84 -16.09
CA GLU A 69 9.21 8.06 -17.11
C GLU A 69 8.63 8.53 -18.47
N ASN A 70 7.34 8.31 -18.73
CA ASN A 70 6.80 8.38 -20.09
C ASN A 70 5.78 9.50 -20.38
N ASN A 71 5.14 10.15 -19.39
CA ASN A 71 4.07 11.12 -19.67
C ASN A 71 3.96 12.21 -18.60
N LEU A 72 4.49 13.41 -18.91
CA LEU A 72 4.20 14.51 -18.01
C LEU A 72 3.93 15.85 -18.59
N SER A 73 2.75 16.35 -18.22
CA SER A 73 2.48 17.77 -18.16
C SER A 73 3.18 18.36 -16.91
N SER A 74 3.80 19.51 -17.08
CA SER A 74 4.64 20.23 -16.12
C SER A 74 4.03 20.54 -14.72
N LYS A 75 2.78 20.17 -14.47
CA LYS A 75 2.11 20.32 -13.16
C LYS A 75 2.37 19.17 -12.19
N LEU A 76 2.83 18.03 -12.69
CA LEU A 76 2.98 16.79 -11.92
C LEU A 76 4.44 16.44 -11.61
N GLU A 77 5.41 17.27 -11.98
CA GLU A 77 6.84 16.99 -11.75
C GLU A 77 7.17 16.69 -10.26
N HIS A 78 6.42 17.27 -9.32
CA HIS A 78 6.59 17.02 -7.90
C HIS A 78 5.94 15.72 -7.40
N ILE A 79 5.06 15.10 -8.20
CA ILE A 79 4.36 13.85 -7.88
C ILE A 79 5.14 12.64 -8.38
N LEU A 80 6.21 12.89 -9.14
CA LEU A 80 6.89 11.89 -9.95
C LEU A 80 7.84 10.95 -9.22
N ASP A 81 8.36 11.36 -8.11
CA ASP A 81 9.29 10.54 -7.34
C ASP A 81 8.58 9.88 -6.14
N HIS A 82 7.38 9.34 -6.40
CA HIS A 82 6.70 8.59 -5.35
C HIS A 82 7.44 7.26 -5.12
N GLU A 83 7.63 6.96 -3.87
CA GLU A 83 8.37 5.77 -3.43
C GLU A 83 7.43 4.69 -2.88
N MET A 84 6.15 5.05 -2.66
CA MET A 84 5.09 4.17 -2.17
C MET A 84 3.79 4.44 -2.92
N THR A 85 3.05 3.39 -3.24
CA THR A 85 1.74 3.47 -3.90
C THR A 85 0.76 2.47 -3.30
N THR A 86 -0.52 2.76 -3.44
CA THR A 86 -1.63 1.87 -3.06
C THR A 86 -2.78 2.01 -4.04
N LEU A 87 -3.83 1.21 -3.87
CA LEU A 87 -5.02 1.25 -4.71
C LEU A 87 -6.26 1.66 -3.91
N TYR A 88 -7.22 2.22 -4.64
CA TYR A 88 -8.56 2.44 -4.15
C TYR A 88 -9.61 2.12 -5.21
N SER A 89 -10.79 1.76 -4.76
CA SER A 89 -11.95 1.51 -5.62
C SER A 89 -12.87 2.71 -5.58
N ALA A 90 -13.10 3.33 -6.74
CA ALA A 90 -14.07 4.40 -6.92
C ALA A 90 -15.40 3.82 -7.40
N HIS A 91 -15.98 2.86 -6.67
CA HIS A 91 -17.31 2.37 -6.99
C HIS A 91 -18.36 3.46 -6.76
N GLU A 92 -19.47 3.39 -7.53
CA GLU A 92 -20.63 4.28 -7.41
C GLU A 92 -21.27 4.30 -6.01
N THR A 93 -20.98 3.30 -5.19
CA THR A 93 -21.41 3.26 -3.78
C THR A 93 -20.37 3.92 -2.90
N LEU A 94 -20.72 5.08 -2.37
CA LEU A 94 -19.95 5.74 -1.31
C LEU A 94 -19.58 4.77 -0.19
N PRO A 95 -18.38 4.89 0.40
CA PRO A 95 -18.00 4.07 1.53
C PRO A 95 -19.08 4.09 2.61
N THR A 96 -19.45 2.91 3.09
CA THR A 96 -20.46 2.83 4.18
C THR A 96 -19.81 3.45 5.42
N LYS A 97 -20.31 4.61 5.86
CA LYS A 97 -19.73 5.41 6.97
C LYS A 97 -19.44 4.61 8.24
N ASN A 98 -20.18 3.54 8.46
CA ASN A 98 -20.22 2.81 9.72
C ASN A 98 -19.69 1.38 9.62
N ASN A 99 -18.98 1.02 8.54
CA ASN A 99 -18.33 -0.29 8.47
C ASN A 99 -16.88 -0.19 8.95
N PRO A 100 -16.54 -0.61 10.18
CA PRO A 100 -15.18 -0.51 10.71
C PRO A 100 -14.20 -1.51 10.06
N ASN A 101 -14.72 -2.49 9.31
CA ASN A 101 -13.88 -3.45 8.58
C ASN A 101 -13.36 -2.89 7.25
N GLU A 102 -14.01 -1.86 6.71
CA GLU A 102 -13.58 -1.18 5.51
C GLU A 102 -12.67 -0.02 5.86
N VAL A 103 -11.47 -0.02 5.36
CA VAL A 103 -10.58 1.14 5.40
C VAL A 103 -10.97 2.08 4.27
N LYS A 104 -11.13 3.35 4.60
CA LYS A 104 -11.39 4.41 3.61
C LYS A 104 -10.11 5.21 3.42
N ILE A 105 -9.91 5.64 2.20
CA ILE A 105 -8.81 6.50 1.80
C ILE A 105 -9.37 7.81 1.27
N LYS A 106 -8.79 8.91 1.71
CA LYS A 106 -9.05 10.23 1.13
C LYS A 106 -8.02 10.51 0.07
N VAL A 107 -8.48 10.87 -1.13
CA VAL A 107 -7.62 11.10 -2.29
C VAL A 107 -7.88 12.48 -2.89
N ASP A 108 -6.82 13.18 -3.24
CA ASP A 108 -6.85 14.38 -4.06
C ASP A 108 -5.97 14.16 -5.29
N GLU A 109 -6.56 14.23 -6.49
CA GLU A 109 -5.95 13.81 -7.75
C GLU A 109 -5.45 12.36 -7.67
N CYS A 110 -4.18 12.13 -7.34
CA CYS A 110 -3.59 10.81 -7.15
C CYS A 110 -2.75 10.72 -5.86
N ILE A 111 -2.96 11.65 -4.92
CA ILE A 111 -2.25 11.71 -3.65
C ILE A 111 -3.17 11.24 -2.53
N SER A 112 -2.69 10.32 -1.71
CA SER A 112 -3.39 9.91 -0.50
C SER A 112 -3.25 11.00 0.57
N LEU A 113 -4.38 11.57 0.98
CA LEU A 113 -4.40 12.61 2.01
C LEU A 113 -4.64 12.05 3.41
N ASP A 114 -5.44 10.97 3.52
CA ASP A 114 -5.77 10.37 4.81
C ASP A 114 -6.31 8.95 4.66
N PHE A 115 -6.29 8.20 5.78
CA PHE A 115 -6.91 6.89 5.92
C PHE A 115 -7.73 6.84 7.21
N SER A 116 -8.92 6.26 7.13
CA SER A 116 -9.80 6.10 8.30
C SER A 116 -10.69 4.87 8.17
N ARG A 117 -11.11 4.31 9.31
CA ARG A 117 -12.20 3.33 9.36
C ARG A 117 -13.56 3.99 9.46
N GLU A 118 -13.60 5.22 9.98
CA GLU A 118 -14.82 6.00 10.16
C GLU A 118 -14.64 7.37 9.51
N VAL A 119 -15.63 7.80 8.74
CA VAL A 119 -15.62 9.11 8.09
C VAL A 119 -16.85 9.88 8.52
N GLU A 120 -16.64 11.10 9.02
CA GLU A 120 -17.70 12.02 9.38
C GLU A 120 -17.83 13.15 8.34
N GLY A 121 -19.05 13.64 8.13
CA GLY A 121 -19.31 14.77 7.24
C GLY A 121 -19.38 14.39 5.76
N ASP A 122 -18.77 15.20 4.91
CA ASP A 122 -18.70 14.97 3.46
C ASP A 122 -17.78 13.81 3.13
N THR A 123 -18.25 12.90 2.29
CA THR A 123 -17.52 11.69 1.86
C THR A 123 -17.19 11.72 0.38
N SER A 124 -17.33 12.83 -0.31
CA SER A 124 -17.13 12.93 -1.76
C SER A 124 -15.71 12.56 -2.20
N ASP A 125 -14.71 12.84 -1.35
CA ASP A 125 -13.28 12.57 -1.62
C ASP A 125 -12.78 11.29 -0.96
N TRP A 126 -13.70 10.48 -0.42
CA TRP A 126 -13.35 9.24 0.27
C TRP A 126 -13.77 8.02 -0.55
N PHE A 127 -12.87 7.06 -0.66
CA PHE A 127 -13.01 5.83 -1.43
C PHE A 127 -12.70 4.61 -0.57
N ILE A 128 -13.03 3.41 -1.04
CA ILE A 128 -12.62 2.17 -0.38
C ILE A 128 -11.16 1.91 -0.71
N HIS A 129 -10.34 1.79 0.32
CA HIS A 129 -8.94 1.43 0.20
C HIS A 129 -8.80 -0.08 -0.04
N LEU A 130 -7.93 -0.48 -0.94
CA LEU A 130 -7.53 -1.86 -1.17
C LEU A 130 -6.18 -2.14 -0.53
N GLY A 131 -6.09 -3.23 0.22
CA GLY A 131 -4.92 -3.62 1.03
C GLY A 131 -3.72 -4.11 0.21
N ILE A 132 -3.41 -3.44 -0.90
CA ILE A 132 -2.24 -3.72 -1.72
C ILE A 132 -1.32 -2.51 -1.77
N TYR A 133 -0.01 -2.74 -1.68
CA TYR A 133 0.98 -1.67 -1.68
C TYR A 133 2.16 -2.00 -2.58
N GLY A 134 2.66 -0.98 -3.26
CA GLY A 134 3.96 -1.00 -3.93
C GLY A 134 4.94 -0.09 -3.21
N TYR A 135 6.19 -0.52 -3.15
CA TYR A 135 7.29 0.23 -2.56
C TYR A 135 8.51 0.16 -3.47
N LYS A 136 9.21 1.28 -3.69
CA LYS A 136 10.62 1.18 -4.03
C LYS A 136 11.36 0.59 -2.84
N PHE A 137 12.34 -0.28 -3.05
CA PHE A 137 13.03 -0.97 -1.95
C PHE A 137 13.68 0.02 -0.97
N LYS A 138 14.22 1.15 -1.45
CA LYS A 138 14.74 2.23 -0.59
C LYS A 138 13.69 2.77 0.38
N CYS A 139 12.43 2.90 -0.08
CA CYS A 139 11.33 3.32 0.76
C CYS A 139 11.01 2.28 1.84
N LEU A 140 10.89 1.02 1.45
CA LEU A 140 10.62 -0.08 2.38
C LEU A 140 11.70 -0.15 3.48
N LYS A 141 12.98 0.04 3.13
CA LYS A 141 14.09 0.12 4.09
C LYS A 141 13.94 1.27 5.09
N ASN A 142 13.38 2.38 4.67
CA ASN A 142 13.15 3.54 5.53
C ASN A 142 11.90 3.34 6.38
N PHE A 143 10.81 2.84 5.77
CA PHE A 143 9.53 2.64 6.43
C PHE A 143 9.65 1.79 7.71
N VAL A 144 10.39 0.68 7.66
CA VAL A 144 10.57 -0.19 8.83
C VAL A 144 11.43 0.42 9.94
N LYS A 145 12.17 1.51 9.66
CA LYS A 145 12.95 2.25 10.64
C LYS A 145 12.17 3.38 11.30
N TRP A 146 11.06 3.82 10.70
CA TRP A 146 10.25 4.89 11.27
C TRP A 146 9.53 4.39 12.51
N GLN A 147 9.43 5.27 13.48
CA GLN A 147 8.63 5.00 14.66
C GLN A 147 7.15 4.97 14.28
N GLN A 148 6.43 4.05 14.88
CA GLN A 148 4.97 3.99 14.74
C GLN A 148 4.35 5.32 15.17
N SER A 149 3.49 5.88 14.32
CA SER A 149 2.81 7.13 14.63
C SER A 149 1.70 6.91 15.67
N LYS A 150 1.30 7.99 16.33
CA LYS A 150 0.18 7.91 17.29
C LYS A 150 -1.11 7.45 16.60
N ARG A 151 -1.39 7.96 15.40
CA ARG A 151 -2.57 7.61 14.62
C ARG A 151 -2.53 6.15 14.16
N GLU A 152 -1.35 5.67 13.73
CA GLU A 152 -1.16 4.26 13.39
C GLU A 152 -1.54 3.34 14.55
N LEU A 153 -1.06 3.62 15.75
CA LEU A 153 -1.33 2.83 16.95
C LEU A 153 -2.80 2.91 17.39
N GLU A 154 -3.40 4.10 17.28
CA GLU A 154 -4.79 4.34 17.67
C GLU A 154 -5.77 3.66 16.71
N PHE A 155 -5.59 3.86 15.40
CA PHE A 155 -6.51 3.36 14.38
C PHE A 155 -6.13 1.98 13.84
N LYS A 156 -4.94 1.47 14.21
CA LYS A 156 -4.37 0.21 13.70
C LYS A 156 -4.30 0.19 12.16
N LEU A 157 -3.80 1.28 11.61
CA LEU A 157 -3.61 1.51 10.18
C LEU A 157 -2.16 1.85 9.92
N GLU A 158 -1.38 0.87 9.46
CA GLU A 158 0.07 0.98 9.27
C GLU A 158 0.46 2.07 8.26
N GLN A 159 -0.36 2.29 7.24
CA GLN A 159 -0.15 3.30 6.21
C GLN A 159 -0.16 4.74 6.75
N LEU A 160 -0.76 5.00 7.91
CA LEU A 160 -0.71 6.30 8.57
C LEU A 160 0.71 6.67 8.99
N ARG A 161 1.60 5.70 9.23
CA ARG A 161 3.02 5.95 9.49
C ARG A 161 3.66 6.72 8.34
N ALA A 162 3.35 6.34 7.09
CA ALA A 162 3.86 7.04 5.91
C ALA A 162 3.38 8.50 5.87
N LEU A 163 2.09 8.74 6.08
CA LEU A 163 1.52 10.10 6.05
C LEU A 163 2.00 10.98 7.19
N ASP A 164 2.19 10.41 8.38
CA ASP A 164 2.58 11.15 9.58
C ASP A 164 4.09 11.42 9.66
N THR A 165 4.88 10.78 8.79
CA THR A 165 6.33 11.00 8.72
C THR A 165 6.64 12.17 7.81
N VAL A 166 7.29 13.21 8.33
CA VAL A 166 7.51 14.54 7.72
C VAL A 166 8.17 14.50 6.33
N SER A 167 8.81 13.40 5.97
CA SER A 167 9.47 13.23 4.69
C SER A 167 8.57 12.65 3.59
N TYR A 168 7.33 12.28 3.90
CA TYR A 168 6.48 11.52 2.98
C TYR A 168 5.20 12.28 2.63
N THR A 169 5.31 13.17 1.67
CA THR A 169 4.17 13.87 1.07
C THR A 169 3.60 13.16 -0.16
N HIS A 170 4.10 11.96 -0.52
CA HIS A 170 3.84 11.36 -1.83
C HIS A 170 3.49 9.87 -1.78
N LEU A 171 2.57 9.49 -0.88
CA LEU A 171 1.86 8.23 -1.02
C LEU A 171 0.82 8.37 -2.13
N ARG A 172 1.07 7.74 -3.26
CA ARG A 172 0.19 7.78 -4.41
C ARG A 172 -0.94 6.76 -4.25
N ALA A 173 -2.13 7.14 -4.68
CA ALA A 173 -3.27 6.23 -4.77
C ALA A 173 -3.75 6.14 -6.22
N HIS A 174 -3.97 4.93 -6.71
CA HIS A 174 -4.52 4.67 -8.02
C HIS A 174 -5.91 4.06 -7.91
N GLU A 175 -6.78 4.50 -8.82
CA GLU A 175 -8.09 3.93 -8.98
C GLU A 175 -7.99 2.56 -9.68
N THR A 176 -8.71 1.56 -9.17
CA THR A 176 -8.91 0.31 -9.88
C THR A 176 -9.89 0.50 -11.03
N GLN A 177 -9.68 -0.21 -12.13
CA GLN A 177 -10.67 -0.23 -13.20
C GLN A 177 -11.95 -0.92 -12.71
N PRO A 178 -13.14 -0.40 -13.05
CA PRO A 178 -14.39 -1.09 -12.74
C PRO A 178 -14.42 -2.42 -13.51
N TYR A 179 -14.79 -3.47 -12.83
CA TYR A 179 -15.00 -4.81 -13.42
C TYR A 179 -16.25 -4.85 -14.27
#